data_287fdc8cc06e156bbdf5f21e39695162
#
_entry.id   287fdc8cc06e156bbdf5f21e39695162
#
_cell.length_a   1.000
_cell.length_b   1.000
_cell.length_c   1.000
_cell.angle_alpha   90.00
_cell.angle_beta   90.00
_cell.angle_gamma   90.00
#
_symmetry.space_group_name_H-M   'P 1'
#
loop_
_entity.id
_entity.type
_entity.pdbx_description
1 polymer ?
#
loop_
_entity_poly.entity_id
_entity_poly.type
_entity_poly.pdbx_seq_one_letter_code
_entity_poly.pdbx_strand_id
1 'polypeptide(L)'
;RSSTRISKRYKGWKLNHGSPNFNISNSKNNLLLKRYIDELLENKYIKIDDSEIFFLNEDSNLETIKKSEFSCGVNYLSLDSMSELSKKIIESNNLKEKIDFFFETLIVDMKFNDKEWLLTSKNGDKFKSKYLICSTNLLLHKRSLKILNVNQIPLRKAIPLNYDKKIDLLLNFLEEQTFIPRLTFLIYTNENYSYKDFYSKKQRYFYL
;
A
#
# COMPACT_ATOMS: atom_id res chain seq x y z
N ARG A 1 1.35 0.91 -1.77
CA ARG A 1 2.48 -0.02 -1.50
C ARG A 1 3.33 0.52 -0.37
N SER A 2 3.51 -0.26 0.68
CA SER A 2 4.48 0.00 1.72
C SER A 2 5.85 -0.51 1.23
N SER A 3 6.64 0.30 0.57
CA SER A 3 7.94 -0.13 0.08
C SER A 3 9.04 0.83 0.52
N THR A 4 10.14 0.23 0.96
CA THR A 4 11.30 0.94 1.46
C THR A 4 12.52 0.49 0.68
N ARG A 5 13.31 1.43 0.21
CA ARG A 5 14.63 1.15 -0.37
C ARG A 5 15.71 1.38 0.67
N ILE A 6 16.66 0.46 0.70
CA ILE A 6 17.91 0.64 1.43
C ILE A 6 18.92 1.21 0.45
N SER A 7 19.54 2.32 0.79
CA SER A 7 20.58 2.91 -0.03
C SER A 7 21.80 2.00 -0.09
N LYS A 8 22.24 1.66 -1.31
CA LYS A 8 23.52 0.96 -1.49
C LYS A 8 24.74 1.86 -1.24
N ARG A 9 24.56 3.16 -1.51
CA ARG A 9 25.66 4.15 -1.40
C ARG A 9 25.83 4.68 0.03
N TYR A 10 24.73 4.85 0.76
CA TYR A 10 24.72 5.42 2.11
C TYR A 10 24.22 4.38 3.08
N LYS A 11 25.16 3.74 3.79
CA LYS A 11 24.87 2.66 4.72
C LYS A 11 23.88 3.11 5.81
N GLY A 12 22.84 2.32 6.03
CA GLY A 12 21.82 2.61 7.04
C GLY A 12 20.66 3.51 6.59
N TRP A 13 20.72 4.10 5.41
CA TRP A 13 19.64 4.93 4.91
C TRP A 13 18.49 4.09 4.36
N LYS A 14 17.32 4.31 4.93
CA LYS A 14 16.06 3.70 4.51
C LYS A 14 15.16 4.78 3.93
N LEU A 15 14.70 4.59 2.70
CA LEU A 15 13.85 5.54 1.97
C LEU A 15 12.51 4.90 1.67
N ASN A 16 11.44 5.38 2.29
CA ASN A 16 10.09 4.99 1.97
C ASN A 16 9.67 5.63 0.63
N HIS A 17 9.76 4.89 -0.46
CA HIS A 17 9.39 5.37 -1.80
C HIS A 17 7.97 4.98 -2.22
N GLY A 18 7.27 4.25 -1.38
CA GLY A 18 5.84 3.95 -1.52
C GLY A 18 5.01 4.90 -0.66
N SER A 19 4.00 4.37 0.02
CA SER A 19 3.23 5.13 1.00
C SER A 19 4.11 5.42 2.22
N PRO A 20 4.40 6.69 2.54
CA PRO A 20 5.23 7.03 3.70
C PRO A 20 4.47 6.87 5.02
N ASN A 21 3.16 6.96 4.97
CA ASN A 21 2.24 6.85 6.09
C ASN A 21 0.96 6.12 5.68
N PHE A 22 0.07 5.89 6.62
CA PHE A 22 -1.28 5.43 6.37
C PHE A 22 -2.27 6.20 7.25
N ASN A 23 -3.49 6.35 6.75
CA ASN A 23 -4.56 7.08 7.41
C ASN A 23 -5.68 6.13 7.85
N ILE A 24 -6.23 6.40 9.01
CA ILE A 24 -7.42 5.69 9.50
C ILE A 24 -8.49 6.71 9.87
N SER A 25 -9.54 6.76 9.07
CA SER A 25 -10.65 7.70 9.24
C SER A 25 -11.77 7.19 10.15
N ASN A 26 -12.00 5.89 10.22
CA ASN A 26 -13.17 5.27 10.89
C ASN A 26 -12.82 4.35 12.06
N SER A 27 -11.66 4.51 12.70
CA SER A 27 -11.26 3.66 13.84
C SER A 27 -12.25 3.74 15.01
N LYS A 28 -12.93 4.87 15.19
CA LYS A 28 -13.89 5.06 16.28
C LYS A 28 -15.09 4.09 16.22
N ASN A 29 -15.48 3.70 15.00
CA ASN A 29 -16.64 2.83 14.76
C ASN A 29 -16.28 1.36 14.61
N ASN A 30 -14.98 1.02 14.59
CA ASN A 30 -14.50 -0.34 14.48
C ASN A 30 -13.60 -0.69 15.65
N LEU A 31 -14.18 -1.31 16.67
CA LEU A 31 -13.48 -1.66 17.91
C LEU A 31 -12.29 -2.60 17.71
N LEU A 32 -12.37 -3.54 16.74
CA LEU A 32 -11.26 -4.44 16.41
C LEU A 32 -10.11 -3.67 15.80
N LEU A 33 -10.39 -2.79 14.84
CA LEU A 33 -9.36 -1.95 14.23
C LEU A 33 -8.72 -1.02 15.26
N LYS A 34 -9.54 -0.41 16.13
CA LYS A 34 -9.03 0.45 17.20
C LYS A 34 -8.07 -0.33 18.10
N ARG A 35 -8.49 -1.47 18.64
CA ARG A 35 -7.67 -2.32 19.49
C ARG A 35 -6.35 -2.71 18.81
N TYR A 36 -6.41 -3.05 17.54
CA TYR A 36 -5.22 -3.41 16.78
C TYR A 36 -4.25 -2.23 16.63
N ILE A 37 -4.77 -1.01 16.38
CA ILE A 37 -3.94 0.19 16.30
C ILE A 37 -3.33 0.54 17.64
N ASP A 38 -4.09 0.43 18.73
CA ASP A 38 -3.61 0.67 20.09
C ASP A 38 -2.44 -0.30 20.40
N GLU A 39 -2.57 -1.59 20.05
CA GLU A 39 -1.51 -2.58 20.19
C GLU A 39 -0.23 -2.21 19.39
N LEU A 40 -0.37 -1.73 18.15
CA LEU A 40 0.76 -1.30 17.35
C LEU A 40 1.46 -0.05 17.93
N LEU A 41 0.70 0.87 18.55
CA LEU A 41 1.22 2.04 19.25
C LEU A 41 1.97 1.65 20.52
N GLU A 42 1.38 0.81 21.37
CA GLU A 42 1.96 0.30 22.62
C GLU A 42 3.28 -0.44 22.35
N ASN A 43 3.31 -1.27 21.32
CA ASN A 43 4.53 -1.97 20.88
C ASN A 43 5.54 -1.06 20.16
N LYS A 44 5.25 0.21 19.98
CA LYS A 44 6.11 1.18 19.30
C LYS A 44 6.46 0.77 17.86
N TYR A 45 5.55 0.09 17.17
CA TYR A 45 5.71 -0.21 15.75
C TYR A 45 5.32 0.96 14.88
N ILE A 46 4.35 1.75 15.37
CA ILE A 46 3.87 2.96 14.72
C ILE A 46 3.85 4.13 15.71
N LYS A 47 3.72 5.32 15.17
CA LYS A 47 3.40 6.54 15.93
C LYS A 47 2.41 7.39 15.16
N ILE A 48 1.71 8.26 15.88
CA ILE A 48 0.86 9.28 15.27
C ILE A 48 1.76 10.27 14.52
N ASP A 49 1.35 10.60 13.30
CA ASP A 49 1.97 11.64 12.50
C ASP A 49 1.19 12.95 12.65
N ASP A 50 1.77 13.85 13.43
CA ASP A 50 1.25 15.19 13.69
C ASP A 50 1.88 16.26 12.78
N SER A 51 2.67 15.85 11.79
CA SER A 51 3.35 16.74 10.87
C SER A 51 2.36 17.63 10.10
N GLU A 52 2.74 18.87 9.87
CA GLU A 52 2.00 19.77 9.00
C GLU A 52 2.15 19.35 7.54
N ILE A 53 1.12 19.61 6.75
CA ILE A 53 1.10 19.30 5.33
C ILE A 53 1.18 20.62 4.58
N PHE A 54 2.10 20.69 3.63
CA PHE A 54 2.30 21.83 2.76
C PHE A 54 2.06 21.42 1.33
N PHE A 55 1.59 22.34 0.54
CA PHE A 55 1.63 22.22 -0.91
C PHE A 55 2.33 23.41 -1.53
N LEU A 56 2.95 23.19 -2.66
CA LEU A 56 3.55 24.23 -3.46
C LEU A 56 2.50 24.64 -4.50
N ASN A 57 2.06 25.92 -4.43
CA ASN A 57 1.12 26.44 -5.41
C ASN A 57 1.82 26.80 -6.74
N GLU A 58 1.04 27.21 -7.74
CA GLU A 58 1.54 27.56 -9.09
C GLU A 58 2.56 28.71 -9.05
N ASP A 59 2.48 29.59 -8.07
CA ASP A 59 3.41 30.71 -7.85
C ASP A 59 4.68 30.30 -7.07
N SER A 60 4.87 29.01 -6.82
CA SER A 60 5.97 28.47 -6.01
C SER A 60 5.96 28.91 -4.55
N ASN A 61 4.81 29.32 -4.01
CA ASN A 61 4.64 29.61 -2.59
C ASN A 61 4.22 28.37 -1.83
N LEU A 62 4.74 28.19 -0.62
CA LEU A 62 4.32 27.15 0.29
C LEU A 62 3.08 27.57 1.05
N GLU A 63 2.02 26.78 0.92
CA GLU A 63 0.77 26.96 1.65
C GLU A 63 0.50 25.76 2.56
N THR A 64 -0.01 26.02 3.76
CA THR A 64 -0.44 24.96 4.68
C THR A 64 -1.83 24.49 4.33
N ILE A 65 -1.98 23.16 4.25
CA ILE A 65 -3.30 22.53 4.13
C ILE A 65 -3.75 22.09 5.52
N LYS A 66 -4.97 22.46 5.91
CA LYS A 66 -5.56 21.90 7.12
C LYS A 66 -5.66 20.39 6.99
N LYS A 67 -5.23 19.65 8.01
CA LYS A 67 -5.30 18.17 8.01
C LYS A 67 -6.69 17.64 7.68
N SER A 68 -7.74 18.31 8.13
CA SER A 68 -9.13 17.96 7.85
C SER A 68 -9.51 18.06 6.36
N GLU A 69 -8.84 18.90 5.61
CA GLU A 69 -9.07 19.07 4.16
C GLU A 69 -8.31 18.02 3.36
N PHE A 70 -7.15 17.58 3.87
CA PHE A 70 -6.32 16.61 3.20
C PHE A 70 -6.68 15.16 3.55
N SER A 71 -7.01 14.90 4.81
CA SER A 71 -7.36 13.56 5.28
C SER A 71 -8.33 13.59 6.45
N CYS A 72 -9.41 12.84 6.35
CA CYS A 72 -10.30 12.58 7.48
C CYS A 72 -9.67 11.50 8.36
N GLY A 73 -9.29 11.80 9.61
CA GLY A 73 -8.80 10.80 10.55
C GLY A 73 -7.39 11.03 11.03
N VAL A 74 -6.75 9.96 11.50
CA VAL A 74 -5.43 10.00 12.10
C VAL A 74 -4.41 9.39 11.15
N ASN A 75 -3.32 10.09 10.90
CA ASN A 75 -2.19 9.58 10.16
C ASN A 75 -1.20 8.88 11.09
N TYR A 76 -0.66 7.76 10.62
CA TYR A 76 0.32 6.96 11.34
C TYR A 76 1.56 6.74 10.50
N LEU A 77 2.71 6.74 11.15
CA LEU A 77 4.02 6.41 10.59
C LEU A 77 4.56 5.15 11.23
N SER A 78 5.23 4.32 10.46
CA SER A 78 6.11 3.30 11.05
C SER A 78 7.35 3.96 11.66
N LEU A 79 7.76 3.50 12.84
CA LEU A 79 8.95 4.03 13.51
C LEU A 79 10.25 3.68 12.80
N ASP A 80 10.32 2.52 12.14
CA ASP A 80 11.50 2.12 11.37
C ASP A 80 11.32 2.43 9.88
N SER A 81 10.47 1.65 9.22
CA SER A 81 10.10 1.85 7.83
C SER A 81 8.81 1.10 7.52
N MET A 82 8.11 1.51 6.47
CA MET A 82 6.83 0.90 6.11
C MET A 82 6.94 -0.59 5.72
N SER A 83 8.07 -1.03 5.19
CA SER A 83 8.28 -2.45 4.90
C SER A 83 8.63 -3.26 6.15
N GLU A 84 9.32 -2.68 7.12
CA GLU A 84 9.60 -3.33 8.40
C GLU A 84 8.35 -3.50 9.27
N LEU A 85 7.38 -2.59 9.16
CA LEU A 85 6.11 -2.70 9.87
C LEU A 85 5.41 -4.03 9.57
N SER A 86 5.34 -4.41 8.29
CA SER A 86 4.72 -5.69 7.89
C SER A 86 5.46 -6.89 8.50
N LYS A 87 6.78 -6.86 8.55
CA LYS A 87 7.57 -7.93 9.16
C LYS A 87 7.32 -8.02 10.66
N LYS A 88 7.32 -6.89 11.36
CA LYS A 88 7.04 -6.83 12.80
C LYS A 88 5.65 -7.38 13.14
N ILE A 89 4.64 -7.05 12.34
CA ILE A 89 3.28 -7.60 12.48
C ILE A 89 3.28 -9.12 12.35
N ILE A 90 4.01 -9.65 11.38
CA ILE A 90 4.12 -11.10 11.16
C ILE A 90 4.84 -11.78 12.33
N GLU A 91 5.88 -11.16 12.84
CA GLU A 91 6.72 -11.71 13.91
C GLU A 91 6.03 -11.65 15.28
N SER A 92 5.44 -10.49 15.63
CA SER A 92 4.81 -10.28 16.94
C SER A 92 3.59 -11.17 17.20
N ASN A 93 2.89 -11.57 16.15
CA ASN A 93 1.69 -12.41 16.27
C ASN A 93 1.96 -13.90 16.00
N ASN A 94 3.21 -14.32 15.91
CA ASN A 94 3.61 -15.69 15.54
C ASN A 94 2.89 -16.18 14.28
N LEU A 95 2.65 -15.28 13.33
CA LEU A 95 1.90 -15.61 12.12
C LEU A 95 2.65 -16.60 11.23
N LYS A 96 3.98 -16.64 11.33
CA LYS A 96 4.80 -17.61 10.59
C LYS A 96 4.48 -19.08 10.93
N GLU A 97 3.98 -19.32 12.13
CA GLU A 97 3.56 -20.66 12.56
C GLU A 97 2.14 -21.04 12.13
N LYS A 98 1.34 -20.03 11.71
CA LYS A 98 -0.07 -20.19 11.39
C LYS A 98 -0.41 -19.96 9.93
N ILE A 99 0.49 -19.33 9.19
CA ILE A 99 0.26 -18.87 7.81
C ILE A 99 1.47 -19.21 6.96
N ASP A 100 1.23 -19.84 5.81
CA ASP A 100 2.27 -20.05 4.80
C ASP A 100 2.46 -18.77 3.97
N PHE A 101 3.68 -18.29 3.91
CA PHE A 101 4.06 -17.10 3.14
C PHE A 101 4.84 -17.50 1.89
N PHE A 102 4.32 -17.15 0.72
CA PHE A 102 4.97 -17.38 -0.56
C PHE A 102 5.46 -16.04 -1.13
N PHE A 103 6.68 -15.66 -0.78
CA PHE A 103 7.32 -14.45 -1.31
C PHE A 103 7.83 -14.69 -2.74
N GLU A 104 8.06 -13.59 -3.49
CA GLU A 104 8.54 -13.62 -4.88
C GLU A 104 7.67 -14.47 -5.83
N THR A 105 6.42 -14.70 -5.44
CA THR A 105 5.47 -15.55 -6.16
C THR A 105 4.46 -14.68 -6.90
N LEU A 106 4.61 -14.58 -8.21
CA LEU A 106 3.70 -13.82 -9.06
C LEU A 106 2.57 -14.72 -9.57
N ILE A 107 1.35 -14.49 -9.09
CA ILE A 107 0.16 -15.17 -9.61
C ILE A 107 -0.20 -14.56 -10.97
N VAL A 108 -0.37 -15.42 -11.98
CA VAL A 108 -0.67 -15.03 -13.36
C VAL A 108 -1.99 -15.60 -13.89
N ASP A 109 -2.49 -16.65 -13.27
CA ASP A 109 -3.76 -17.28 -13.67
C ASP A 109 -4.59 -17.64 -12.43
N MET A 110 -5.90 -17.61 -12.59
CA MET A 110 -6.86 -18.01 -11.58
C MET A 110 -8.05 -18.71 -12.23
N LYS A 111 -8.58 -19.70 -11.52
CA LYS A 111 -9.80 -20.43 -11.88
C LYS A 111 -10.66 -20.58 -10.65
N PHE A 112 -11.96 -20.64 -10.87
CA PHE A 112 -12.93 -20.91 -9.81
C PHE A 112 -13.79 -22.09 -10.26
N ASN A 113 -13.59 -23.24 -9.64
CA ASN A 113 -14.31 -24.48 -9.94
C ASN A 113 -14.74 -25.15 -8.64
N ASP A 114 -15.91 -25.75 -8.61
CA ASP A 114 -16.40 -26.55 -7.48
C ASP A 114 -16.30 -25.84 -6.10
N LYS A 115 -16.53 -24.52 -6.09
CA LYS A 115 -16.42 -23.65 -4.91
C LYS A 115 -14.99 -23.50 -4.36
N GLU A 116 -13.98 -23.82 -5.16
CA GLU A 116 -12.58 -23.63 -4.83
C GLU A 116 -11.87 -22.74 -5.84
N TRP A 117 -10.94 -21.93 -5.33
CA TRP A 117 -10.02 -21.16 -6.12
C TRP A 117 -8.77 -21.97 -6.42
N LEU A 118 -8.35 -21.98 -7.67
CA LEU A 118 -7.06 -22.49 -8.11
C LEU A 118 -6.25 -21.32 -8.67
N LEU A 119 -5.13 -20.98 -8.02
CA LEU A 119 -4.21 -19.95 -8.45
C LEU A 119 -2.98 -20.61 -9.06
N THR A 120 -2.46 -20.03 -10.13
CA THR A 120 -1.22 -20.51 -10.76
C THR A 120 -0.19 -19.38 -10.76
N SER A 121 1.00 -19.68 -10.26
CA SER A 121 2.15 -18.75 -10.30
C SER A 121 2.78 -18.72 -11.69
N LYS A 122 3.60 -17.69 -11.95
CA LYS A 122 4.41 -17.61 -13.17
C LYS A 122 5.38 -18.79 -13.32
N ASN A 123 5.81 -19.39 -12.22
CA ASN A 123 6.70 -20.54 -12.19
C ASN A 123 5.96 -21.88 -12.33
N GLY A 124 4.63 -21.86 -12.40
CA GLY A 124 3.81 -23.07 -12.53
C GLY A 124 3.29 -23.66 -11.22
N ASP A 125 3.65 -23.06 -10.06
CA ASP A 125 3.12 -23.52 -8.77
C ASP A 125 1.61 -23.33 -8.71
N LYS A 126 0.93 -24.22 -8.03
CA LYS A 126 -0.53 -24.24 -7.90
C LYS A 126 -0.94 -24.13 -6.43
N PHE A 127 -1.85 -23.21 -6.14
CA PHE A 127 -2.42 -22.98 -4.82
C PHE A 127 -3.93 -23.16 -4.87
N LYS A 128 -4.48 -23.89 -3.91
CA LYS A 128 -5.93 -24.09 -3.78
C LYS A 128 -6.43 -23.44 -2.51
N SER A 129 -7.58 -22.79 -2.56
CA SER A 129 -8.26 -22.28 -1.37
C SER A 129 -9.78 -22.18 -1.57
N LYS A 130 -10.52 -22.24 -0.47
CA LYS A 130 -11.98 -22.00 -0.47
C LYS A 130 -12.31 -20.51 -0.56
N TYR A 131 -11.46 -19.66 -0.03
CA TYR A 131 -11.65 -18.20 0.01
C TYR A 131 -10.43 -17.52 -0.59
N LEU A 132 -10.66 -16.40 -1.27
CA LEU A 132 -9.61 -15.60 -1.87
C LEU A 132 -9.81 -14.13 -1.50
N ILE A 133 -8.76 -13.50 -0.94
CA ILE A 133 -8.70 -12.07 -0.70
C ILE A 133 -7.67 -11.45 -1.65
N CYS A 134 -8.14 -10.59 -2.54
CA CYS A 134 -7.29 -9.86 -3.47
C CYS A 134 -7.01 -8.46 -2.92
N SER A 135 -5.82 -8.21 -2.41
CA SER A 135 -5.38 -6.89 -1.92
C SER A 135 -4.69 -6.04 -2.97
N THR A 136 -4.71 -6.47 -4.23
CA THR A 136 -4.09 -5.78 -5.36
C THR A 136 -5.03 -5.76 -6.56
N ASN A 137 -4.98 -4.69 -7.35
CA ASN A 137 -5.72 -4.61 -8.61
C ASN A 137 -5.05 -5.39 -9.77
N LEU A 138 -3.89 -5.99 -9.55
CA LEU A 138 -3.14 -6.65 -10.62
C LEU A 138 -3.91 -7.80 -11.27
N LEU A 139 -4.73 -8.53 -10.51
CA LEU A 139 -5.56 -9.64 -11.03
C LEU A 139 -6.98 -9.20 -11.43
N LEU A 140 -7.33 -7.94 -11.19
CA LEU A 140 -8.70 -7.41 -11.28
C LEU A 140 -8.86 -6.32 -12.35
N HIS A 141 -7.78 -5.76 -12.89
CA HIS A 141 -7.83 -4.59 -13.76
C HIS A 141 -7.11 -4.85 -15.10
N LYS A 142 -7.57 -4.20 -16.18
CA LYS A 142 -6.99 -4.31 -17.53
C LYS A 142 -5.48 -4.01 -17.63
N ARG A 143 -4.90 -3.29 -16.67
CA ARG A 143 -3.43 -3.12 -16.56
C ARG A 143 -2.68 -4.43 -16.44
N SER A 144 -3.32 -5.48 -15.92
CA SER A 144 -2.72 -6.81 -15.79
C SER A 144 -2.35 -7.42 -17.13
N LEU A 145 -3.11 -7.13 -18.18
CA LEU A 145 -2.91 -7.71 -19.53
C LEU A 145 -1.45 -7.54 -19.98
N LYS A 146 -0.94 -6.31 -19.88
CA LYS A 146 0.45 -6.01 -20.25
C LYS A 146 1.47 -6.49 -19.22
N ILE A 147 1.17 -6.34 -17.93
CA ILE A 147 2.13 -6.65 -16.83
C ILE A 147 2.32 -8.16 -16.67
N LEU A 148 1.25 -8.92 -16.78
CA LEU A 148 1.25 -10.37 -16.63
C LEU A 148 1.44 -11.11 -17.96
N ASN A 149 1.42 -10.38 -19.08
CA ASN A 149 1.43 -10.94 -20.44
C ASN A 149 0.29 -11.94 -20.65
N VAL A 150 -0.94 -11.53 -20.33
CA VAL A 150 -2.15 -12.33 -20.47
C VAL A 150 -3.16 -11.61 -21.36
N ASN A 151 -4.06 -12.38 -22.00
CA ASN A 151 -5.03 -11.83 -22.96
C ASN A 151 -6.36 -11.40 -22.31
N GLN A 152 -6.58 -11.78 -21.07
CA GLN A 152 -7.81 -11.49 -20.33
C GLN A 152 -7.48 -11.21 -18.86
N ILE A 153 -8.27 -10.34 -18.23
CA ILE A 153 -8.19 -10.08 -16.78
C ILE A 153 -8.37 -11.39 -16.03
N PRO A 154 -7.41 -11.81 -15.18
CA PRO A 154 -7.46 -13.13 -14.52
C PRO A 154 -8.76 -13.40 -13.76
N LEU A 155 -9.29 -12.42 -13.01
CA LEU A 155 -10.56 -12.59 -12.32
C LEU A 155 -11.72 -12.75 -13.32
N ARG A 156 -11.76 -11.98 -14.41
CA ARG A 156 -12.81 -12.10 -15.43
C ARG A 156 -12.73 -13.44 -16.19
N LYS A 157 -11.53 -14.00 -16.33
CA LYS A 157 -11.34 -15.35 -16.85
C LYS A 157 -11.89 -16.41 -15.90
N ALA A 158 -11.68 -16.24 -14.59
CA ALA A 158 -12.16 -17.18 -13.57
C ALA A 158 -13.69 -17.09 -13.36
N ILE A 159 -14.24 -15.88 -13.45
CA ILE A 159 -15.67 -15.56 -13.26
C ILE A 159 -16.16 -14.88 -14.55
N PRO A 160 -16.76 -15.60 -15.48
CA PRO A 160 -17.28 -15.02 -16.71
C PRO A 160 -18.37 -13.98 -16.48
N LEU A 161 -18.62 -13.17 -17.50
CA LEU A 161 -19.68 -12.16 -17.47
C LEU A 161 -21.04 -12.81 -17.19
N ASN A 162 -21.86 -12.17 -16.39
CA ASN A 162 -23.18 -12.64 -15.94
C ASN A 162 -23.17 -13.86 -14.99
N TYR A 163 -22.02 -14.29 -14.53
CA TYR A 163 -21.94 -15.31 -13.49
C TYR A 163 -22.35 -14.76 -12.11
N ASP A 164 -21.89 -13.57 -11.78
CA ASP A 164 -22.22 -12.83 -10.55
C ASP A 164 -22.30 -11.33 -10.81
N LYS A 165 -23.52 -10.77 -10.64
CA LYS A 165 -23.77 -9.34 -10.88
C LYS A 165 -22.93 -8.40 -10.00
N LYS A 166 -22.60 -8.80 -8.77
CA LYS A 166 -21.80 -7.96 -7.88
C LYS A 166 -20.34 -7.89 -8.34
N ILE A 167 -19.82 -9.03 -8.83
CA ILE A 167 -18.47 -9.07 -9.41
C ILE A 167 -18.44 -8.27 -10.71
N ASP A 168 -19.48 -8.34 -11.53
CA ASP A 168 -19.57 -7.56 -12.76
C ASP A 168 -19.55 -6.05 -12.47
N LEU A 169 -20.34 -5.59 -11.50
CA LEU A 169 -20.34 -4.19 -11.06
C LEU A 169 -18.98 -3.76 -10.51
N LEU A 170 -18.35 -4.61 -9.69
CA LEU A 170 -17.01 -4.33 -9.15
C LEU A 170 -15.97 -4.19 -10.27
N LEU A 171 -15.95 -5.11 -11.21
CA LEU A 171 -14.98 -5.07 -12.32
C LEU A 171 -15.19 -3.86 -13.21
N ASN A 172 -16.44 -3.51 -13.54
CA ASN A 172 -16.76 -2.30 -14.31
C ASN A 172 -16.26 -1.05 -13.56
N PHE A 173 -16.55 -0.95 -12.26
CA PHE A 173 -16.05 0.16 -11.44
C PHE A 173 -14.52 0.24 -11.45
N LEU A 174 -13.83 -0.90 -11.35
CA LEU A 174 -12.36 -0.94 -11.39
C LEU A 174 -11.80 -0.58 -12.78
N GLU A 175 -12.48 -0.94 -13.86
CA GLU A 175 -12.08 -0.58 -15.22
C GLU A 175 -12.18 0.93 -15.51
N GLU A 176 -13.12 1.62 -14.87
CA GLU A 176 -13.30 3.07 -14.95
C GLU A 176 -12.22 3.84 -14.18
N GLN A 177 -11.51 3.18 -13.26
CA GLN A 177 -10.47 3.85 -12.47
C GLN A 177 -9.31 4.28 -13.36
N THR A 178 -9.00 5.56 -13.31
CA THR A 178 -7.83 6.12 -13.99
C THR A 178 -6.61 6.05 -13.08
N PHE A 179 -5.45 5.80 -13.67
CA PHE A 179 -4.18 5.79 -12.97
C PHE A 179 -3.32 6.94 -13.50
N ILE A 180 -3.09 7.90 -12.63
CA ILE A 180 -2.19 9.02 -12.94
C ILE A 180 -0.77 8.58 -12.59
N PRO A 181 0.16 8.54 -13.55
CA PRO A 181 1.56 8.29 -13.26
C PRO A 181 2.11 9.42 -12.39
N ARG A 182 2.77 9.06 -11.29
CA ARG A 182 3.45 10.02 -10.42
C ARG A 182 4.93 9.74 -10.43
N LEU A 183 5.73 10.79 -10.56
CA LEU A 183 7.17 10.75 -10.43
C LEU A 183 7.55 11.13 -9.00
N THR A 184 8.27 10.27 -8.32
CA THR A 184 8.80 10.56 -6.98
C THR A 184 10.29 10.83 -7.09
N PHE A 185 10.69 12.04 -6.71
CA PHE A 185 12.08 12.41 -6.58
C PHE A 185 12.54 12.14 -5.15
N LEU A 186 13.63 11.40 -5.00
CA LEU A 186 14.30 11.20 -3.73
C LEU A 186 15.57 12.06 -3.76
N ILE A 187 15.53 13.19 -3.07
CA ILE A 187 16.64 14.13 -3.02
C ILE A 187 17.45 13.82 -1.76
N TYR A 188 18.72 13.56 -1.97
CA TYR A 188 19.71 13.45 -0.91
C TYR A 188 20.52 14.73 -0.83
N THR A 189 20.68 15.24 0.39
CA THR A 189 21.56 16.37 0.66
C THR A 189 22.55 15.99 1.74
N ASN A 190 23.79 16.43 1.60
CA ASN A 190 24.76 16.33 2.69
C ASN A 190 24.49 17.44 3.74
N GLU A 191 25.08 17.28 4.92
CA GLU A 191 24.83 18.15 6.08
C GLU A 191 25.19 19.64 5.83
N ASN A 192 25.97 19.93 4.78
CA ASN A 192 26.39 21.29 4.42
C ASN A 192 25.32 22.11 3.70
N TYR A 193 24.24 21.48 3.23
CA TYR A 193 23.11 22.18 2.67
C TYR A 193 22.03 22.37 3.74
N SER A 194 21.95 23.56 4.27
CA SER A 194 20.90 23.93 5.21
C SER A 194 19.59 24.14 4.46
N TYR A 195 18.77 23.08 4.39
CA TYR A 195 17.33 23.24 4.08
C TYR A 195 16.55 23.77 5.29
N LYS A 196 17.24 24.35 6.29
CA LYS A 196 16.62 24.89 7.49
C LYS A 196 15.54 25.91 7.19
N ASP A 197 15.66 26.61 6.05
CA ASP A 197 14.68 27.58 5.60
C ASP A 197 13.42 26.94 5.01
N PHE A 198 13.50 25.68 4.56
CA PHE A 198 12.36 24.89 4.05
C PHE A 198 11.84 23.86 5.04
N TYR A 199 12.58 23.56 6.09
CA TYR A 199 12.21 22.58 7.10
C TYR A 199 12.12 23.23 8.47
N SER A 200 10.93 23.55 8.92
CA SER A 200 10.71 23.46 10.35
C SER A 200 10.77 21.98 10.75
N LYS A 201 11.17 21.64 11.98
CA LYS A 201 11.25 20.25 12.46
C LYS A 201 9.95 19.47 12.34
N LYS A 202 8.82 20.11 11.98
CA LYS A 202 7.48 19.57 11.83
C LYS A 202 7.03 19.36 10.37
N GLN A 203 7.76 19.89 9.38
CA GLN A 203 7.37 19.86 7.96
C GLN A 203 7.89 18.58 7.29
N ARG A 204 7.03 17.70 6.81
CA ARG A 204 7.43 16.43 6.20
C ARG A 204 6.86 16.15 4.84
N TYR A 205 5.84 16.87 4.41
CA TYR A 205 5.15 16.56 3.15
C TYR A 205 4.98 17.80 2.30
N PHE A 206 5.40 17.67 1.05
CA PHE A 206 5.18 18.66 0.01
C PHE A 206 4.39 18.00 -1.12
N TYR A 207 3.35 18.66 -1.57
CA TYR A 207 2.57 18.28 -2.75
C TYR A 207 2.76 19.34 -3.82
N LEU A 208 3.05 18.90 -5.03
CA LEU A 208 3.15 19.72 -6.23
C LEU A 208 1.87 19.59 -7.04
#